data_c8896f45730c1b940432079f74a7d929
#
_entry.id   c8896f45730c1b940432079f74a7d929
#
_cell.length_a   1.000
_cell.length_b   1.000
_cell.length_c   1.000
_cell.angle_alpha   90.00
_cell.angle_beta   90.00
_cell.angle_gamma   90.00
#
_symmetry.space_group_name_H-M   'P 1'
#
loop_
_entity.id
_entity.type
_entity.pdbx_description
1 polymer ?
#
loop_
_entity_poly.entity_id
_entity_poly.type
_entity_poly.pdbx_seq_one_letter_code
_entity_poly.pdbx_strand_id
1 'polypeptide(L)'
;QYLMYYSVPGYTDKSGIEHGWGIAVAKSTDLVNWERVGEVNADPAATYESKGFAAPCALVVGDTVHLFYQTYGNGRNDAICHAWSTDGITFTRNKTNPVFKPGGDWNCGRAIDAEVIRFKDKYFLYYATRDPEYKIQMQGVAIAPANTSFNRSDWQNMSTTAPILKPELPWEKDCIEGASVIEKNGQLYMFYAGAYNNAPQQVGVATSSDGINWERLFVEPFLTNGEPGTWNESESGHPHIFANPNGDDYLFFQGNKTNGKDW
;
A
#
# COMPACT_ATOMS: atom_id res chain seq x y z
N GLN A 1 15.43 -16.24 -3.91
CA GLN A 1 14.50 -16.21 -2.76
C GLN A 1 13.73 -14.90 -2.80
N TYR A 2 12.42 -14.97 -2.54
CA TYR A 2 11.50 -13.84 -2.48
C TYR A 2 11.01 -13.63 -1.05
N LEU A 3 10.75 -12.39 -0.68
CA LEU A 3 10.11 -12.03 0.59
C LEU A 3 8.78 -11.33 0.28
N MET A 4 7.76 -11.66 1.04
CA MET A 4 6.46 -11.01 1.03
C MET A 4 6.20 -10.40 2.40
N TYR A 5 5.83 -9.13 2.41
CA TYR A 5 5.37 -8.42 3.60
C TYR A 5 3.85 -8.23 3.46
N TYR A 6 3.11 -8.57 4.49
CA TYR A 6 1.65 -8.47 4.46
C TYR A 6 1.07 -8.10 5.83
N SER A 7 -0.04 -7.42 5.81
CA SER A 7 -0.74 -7.01 7.02
C SER A 7 -1.32 -8.21 7.75
N VAL A 8 -1.21 -8.22 9.07
CA VAL A 8 -1.90 -9.18 9.95
C VAL A 8 -2.82 -8.43 10.89
N PRO A 9 -4.09 -8.87 11.03
CA PRO A 9 -5.02 -8.27 11.97
C PRO A 9 -4.55 -8.35 13.40
N GLY A 10 -4.96 -7.38 14.21
CA GLY A 10 -4.77 -7.45 15.65
C GLY A 10 -5.47 -8.68 16.25
N TYR A 11 -4.91 -9.20 17.33
CA TYR A 11 -5.44 -10.39 18.00
C TYR A 11 -5.22 -10.29 19.51
N THR A 12 -5.98 -11.07 20.25
CA THR A 12 -5.76 -11.27 21.70
C THR A 12 -5.01 -12.58 21.90
N ASP A 13 -3.87 -12.54 22.56
CA ASP A 13 -3.09 -13.73 22.82
C ASP A 13 -3.71 -14.58 23.97
N LYS A 14 -3.11 -15.76 24.21
CA LYS A 14 -3.56 -16.72 25.25
C LYS A 14 -3.46 -16.16 26.68
N SER A 15 -2.69 -15.09 26.87
CA SER A 15 -2.53 -14.40 28.17
C SER A 15 -3.53 -13.27 28.35
N GLY A 16 -4.38 -13.01 27.34
CA GLY A 16 -5.37 -11.92 27.35
C GLY A 16 -4.79 -10.56 26.95
N ILE A 17 -3.56 -10.52 26.40
CA ILE A 17 -2.94 -9.28 25.92
C ILE A 17 -3.43 -9.00 24.51
N GLU A 18 -3.91 -7.77 24.29
CA GLU A 18 -4.30 -7.30 22.97
C GLU A 18 -3.07 -6.84 22.18
N HIS A 19 -2.92 -7.35 20.96
CA HIS A 19 -1.93 -6.95 19.98
C HIS A 19 -2.64 -6.18 18.86
N GLY A 20 -2.12 -5.01 18.50
CA GLY A 20 -2.60 -4.24 17.36
C GLY A 20 -2.26 -4.91 16.02
N TRP A 21 -2.71 -4.32 14.93
CA TRP A 21 -2.30 -4.73 13.60
C TRP A 21 -0.77 -4.71 13.45
N GLY A 22 -0.24 -5.66 12.69
CA GLY A 22 1.18 -5.81 12.43
C GLY A 22 1.46 -6.20 10.99
N ILE A 23 2.74 -6.44 10.68
CA ILE A 23 3.22 -6.87 9.38
C ILE A 23 3.96 -8.18 9.54
N ALA A 24 3.49 -9.23 8.88
CA ALA A 24 4.18 -10.51 8.81
C ALA A 24 5.11 -10.58 7.59
N VAL A 25 6.07 -11.50 7.69
CA VAL A 25 7.05 -11.79 6.64
C VAL A 25 6.92 -13.24 6.23
N ALA A 26 6.77 -13.48 4.93
CA ALA A 26 6.86 -14.82 4.36
C ALA A 26 7.97 -14.87 3.31
N LYS A 27 8.51 -16.07 3.08
CA LYS A 27 9.52 -16.33 2.04
C LYS A 27 9.01 -17.37 1.05
N SER A 28 9.50 -17.27 -0.19
CA SER A 28 9.25 -18.24 -1.26
C SER A 28 10.47 -18.39 -2.16
N THR A 29 10.53 -19.49 -2.89
CA THR A 29 11.49 -19.72 -3.98
C THR A 29 10.83 -19.76 -5.36
N ASP A 30 9.49 -19.84 -5.41
CA ASP A 30 8.71 -20.04 -6.64
C ASP A 30 7.54 -19.05 -6.82
N LEU A 31 7.33 -18.12 -5.87
CA LEU A 31 6.24 -17.13 -5.83
C LEU A 31 4.83 -17.73 -5.65
N VAL A 32 4.73 -19.04 -5.48
CA VAL A 32 3.46 -19.77 -5.31
C VAL A 32 3.35 -20.35 -3.89
N ASN A 33 4.41 -21.02 -3.44
CA ASN A 33 4.47 -21.61 -2.12
C ASN A 33 5.19 -20.69 -1.14
N TRP A 34 4.48 -20.25 -0.09
CA TRP A 34 4.98 -19.28 0.88
C TRP A 34 5.06 -19.86 2.28
N GLU A 35 6.18 -19.64 2.95
CA GLU A 35 6.40 -20.01 4.35
C GLU A 35 6.49 -18.75 5.19
N ARG A 36 5.61 -18.56 6.18
CA ARG A 36 5.73 -17.48 7.15
C ARG A 36 6.99 -17.67 8.00
N VAL A 37 7.86 -16.69 8.02
CA VAL A 37 9.15 -16.74 8.74
C VAL A 37 9.21 -15.84 9.95
N GLY A 38 8.26 -14.91 10.11
CA GLY A 38 8.22 -14.02 11.26
C GLY A 38 7.27 -12.84 11.06
N GLU A 39 7.48 -11.84 11.89
CA GLU A 39 6.82 -10.55 11.85
C GLU A 39 7.86 -9.44 11.92
N VAL A 40 7.54 -8.28 11.34
CA VAL A 40 8.34 -7.08 11.52
C VAL A 40 8.34 -6.72 13.00
N ASN A 41 9.52 -6.59 13.59
CA ASN A 41 9.70 -6.33 15.01
C ASN A 41 8.96 -5.06 15.46
N ALA A 42 8.28 -5.13 16.60
CA ALA A 42 7.78 -3.93 17.27
C ALA A 42 8.95 -3.07 17.78
N ASP A 43 8.76 -1.76 17.79
CA ASP A 43 9.69 -0.83 18.39
C ASP A 43 8.96 -0.04 19.51
N PRO A 44 9.25 -0.33 20.80
CA PRO A 44 8.60 0.36 21.91
C PRO A 44 8.83 1.88 21.94
N ALA A 45 9.86 2.37 21.26
CA ALA A 45 10.14 3.79 21.13
C ALA A 45 9.27 4.46 20.06
N ALA A 46 8.68 3.68 19.15
CA ALA A 46 7.81 4.16 18.09
C ALA A 46 6.38 4.36 18.61
N THR A 47 6.16 5.36 19.45
CA THR A 47 4.85 5.62 20.09
C THR A 47 3.72 5.87 19.08
N TYR A 48 4.04 6.30 17.87
CA TYR A 48 3.10 6.45 16.74
C TYR A 48 2.55 5.12 16.23
N GLU A 49 3.20 3.97 16.54
CA GLU A 49 2.76 2.61 16.21
C GLU A 49 1.95 1.94 17.34
N SER A 50 1.69 2.63 18.44
CA SER A 50 1.11 2.03 19.66
C SER A 50 -0.23 1.33 19.47
N LYS A 51 -0.99 1.68 18.43
CA LYS A 51 -2.27 1.04 18.05
C LYS A 51 -2.13 0.00 16.94
N GLY A 52 -0.94 -0.10 16.35
CA GLY A 52 -0.64 -0.99 15.24
C GLY A 52 -0.08 -0.27 14.02
N PHE A 53 0.37 -1.06 13.07
CA PHE A 53 0.88 -0.63 11.77
C PHE A 53 0.54 -1.68 10.71
N ALA A 54 0.38 -1.26 9.45
CA ALA A 54 -0.14 -2.13 8.38
C ALA A 54 0.25 -1.62 6.99
N ALA A 55 -0.26 -2.28 5.95
CA ALA A 55 -0.15 -1.93 4.54
C ALA A 55 1.30 -1.68 4.10
N PRO A 56 2.14 -2.72 4.13
CA PRO A 56 3.55 -2.62 3.76
C PRO A 56 3.75 -2.48 2.26
N CYS A 57 4.68 -1.64 1.86
CA CYS A 57 5.32 -1.63 0.55
C CYS A 57 6.84 -1.79 0.75
N ALA A 58 7.45 -2.74 0.07
CA ALA A 58 8.87 -3.01 0.17
C ALA A 58 9.62 -2.60 -1.09
N LEU A 59 10.71 -1.89 -0.92
CA LEU A 59 11.61 -1.45 -2.00
C LEU A 59 13.04 -1.88 -1.68
N VAL A 60 13.71 -2.51 -2.62
CA VAL A 60 15.14 -2.87 -2.49
C VAL A 60 16.01 -1.83 -3.17
N VAL A 61 16.94 -1.23 -2.42
CA VAL A 61 17.94 -0.29 -2.93
C VAL A 61 19.32 -0.77 -2.50
N GLY A 62 20.14 -1.21 -3.45
CA GLY A 62 21.39 -1.91 -3.14
C GLY A 62 21.13 -3.17 -2.31
N ASP A 63 21.80 -3.31 -1.17
CA ASP A 63 21.66 -4.44 -0.25
C ASP A 63 20.66 -4.15 0.89
N THR A 64 19.84 -3.11 0.76
CA THR A 64 18.92 -2.66 1.81
C THR A 64 17.48 -2.80 1.36
N VAL A 65 16.66 -3.41 2.21
CA VAL A 65 15.20 -3.42 2.10
C VAL A 65 14.65 -2.21 2.83
N HIS A 66 13.97 -1.34 2.11
CA HIS A 66 13.20 -0.22 2.65
C HIS A 66 11.75 -0.64 2.74
N LEU A 67 11.14 -0.49 3.91
CA LEU A 67 9.74 -0.82 4.17
C LEU A 67 9.00 0.49 4.45
N PHE A 68 8.02 0.79 3.61
CA PHE A 68 7.04 1.84 3.83
C PHE A 68 5.76 1.20 4.34
N TYR A 69 5.14 1.81 5.34
CA TYR A 69 3.95 1.28 5.99
C TYR A 69 3.16 2.41 6.61
N GLN A 70 1.93 2.14 6.98
CA GLN A 70 1.09 3.13 7.67
C GLN A 70 1.00 2.85 9.16
N THR A 71 0.82 3.90 9.97
CA THR A 71 0.24 3.73 11.29
C THR A 71 -1.21 3.26 11.15
N TYR A 72 -1.74 2.54 12.11
CA TYR A 72 -3.08 2.00 12.06
C TYR A 72 -3.86 2.31 13.34
N GLY A 73 -5.17 2.59 13.18
CA GLY A 73 -6.08 2.84 14.31
C GLY A 73 -6.10 4.29 14.82
N ASN A 74 -5.44 5.23 14.15
CA ASN A 74 -5.42 6.64 14.52
C ASN A 74 -6.40 7.50 13.68
N GLY A 75 -7.19 6.89 12.80
CA GLY A 75 -8.17 7.56 11.96
C GLY A 75 -7.53 8.60 11.04
N ARG A 76 -7.96 9.87 11.15
CA ARG A 76 -7.39 10.98 10.36
C ARG A 76 -5.90 11.23 10.60
N ASN A 77 -5.35 10.69 11.68
CA ASN A 77 -3.94 10.86 12.04
C ASN A 77 -3.04 9.73 11.54
N ASP A 78 -3.59 8.71 10.86
CA ASP A 78 -2.75 7.71 10.22
C ASP A 78 -1.84 8.36 9.18
N ALA A 79 -0.60 7.89 9.14
CA ALA A 79 0.48 8.50 8.39
C ALA A 79 1.45 7.43 7.87
N ILE A 80 2.20 7.74 6.82
CA ILE A 80 3.20 6.85 6.26
C ILE A 80 4.48 6.94 7.09
N CYS A 81 4.99 5.77 7.44
CA CYS A 81 6.25 5.55 8.12
C CYS A 81 7.23 4.80 7.21
N HIS A 82 8.49 4.83 7.58
CA HIS A 82 9.58 4.16 6.89
C HIS A 82 10.49 3.44 7.89
N ALA A 83 10.94 2.25 7.52
CA ALA A 83 11.99 1.50 8.19
C ALA A 83 12.92 0.87 7.15
N TRP A 84 14.09 0.42 7.58
CA TRP A 84 15.05 -0.24 6.69
C TRP A 84 15.70 -1.45 7.36
N SER A 85 16.13 -2.41 6.54
CA SER A 85 16.72 -3.68 6.98
C SER A 85 17.78 -4.16 5.99
N THR A 86 18.80 -4.87 6.49
CA THR A 86 19.79 -5.57 5.66
C THR A 86 19.54 -7.08 5.60
N ASP A 87 18.67 -7.61 6.46
CA ASP A 87 18.28 -9.02 6.51
C ASP A 87 16.84 -9.28 6.04
N GLY A 88 16.06 -8.21 5.83
CA GLY A 88 14.66 -8.27 5.41
C GLY A 88 13.67 -8.70 6.52
N ILE A 89 14.13 -8.85 7.77
CA ILE A 89 13.31 -9.32 8.90
C ILE A 89 13.37 -8.34 10.08
N THR A 90 14.58 -7.88 10.42
CA THR A 90 14.81 -6.95 11.53
C THR A 90 14.91 -5.53 10.99
N PHE A 91 13.93 -4.69 11.30
CA PHE A 91 13.83 -3.34 10.77
C PHE A 91 14.20 -2.26 11.78
N THR A 92 15.00 -1.30 11.32
CA THR A 92 15.32 -0.07 12.05
C THR A 92 14.37 1.04 11.58
N ARG A 93 13.68 1.69 12.50
CA ARG A 93 12.75 2.79 12.20
C ARG A 93 13.49 4.04 11.77
N ASN A 94 12.97 4.74 10.77
CA ASN A 94 13.45 6.06 10.39
C ASN A 94 13.21 7.05 11.55
N LYS A 95 14.25 7.78 11.92
CA LYS A 95 14.21 8.73 13.07
C LYS A 95 13.24 9.89 12.84
N THR A 96 12.84 10.15 11.59
CA THR A 96 11.91 11.22 11.24
C THR A 96 10.47 10.76 11.08
N ASN A 97 10.16 9.50 11.44
CA ASN A 97 8.80 8.96 11.36
C ASN A 97 7.77 9.77 12.17
N PRO A 98 6.54 9.85 11.69
CA PRO A 98 6.07 9.51 10.35
C PRO A 98 6.76 10.34 9.27
N VAL A 99 7.14 9.70 8.16
CA VAL A 99 7.88 10.40 7.08
C VAL A 99 6.98 11.19 6.16
N PHE A 100 5.67 10.86 6.09
CA PHE A 100 4.77 11.58 5.20
C PHE A 100 3.34 11.66 5.73
N LYS A 101 2.76 12.86 5.57
CA LYS A 101 1.32 13.18 5.64
C LYS A 101 1.01 14.21 4.56
N PRO A 102 -0.14 14.09 3.86
CA PRO A 102 -0.52 15.09 2.86
C PRO A 102 -0.96 16.40 3.51
N GLY A 103 -0.79 17.47 2.78
CA GLY A 103 -1.42 18.76 3.02
C GLY A 103 -2.38 19.11 1.88
N GLY A 104 -3.11 20.22 2.03
CA GLY A 104 -4.08 20.73 1.07
C GLY A 104 -5.51 20.57 1.54
N ASP A 105 -6.39 21.44 1.02
CA ASP A 105 -7.80 21.53 1.46
C ASP A 105 -8.71 20.43 0.88
N TRP A 106 -8.22 19.66 -0.10
CA TRP A 106 -8.99 18.60 -0.76
C TRP A 106 -9.01 17.28 0.03
N ASN A 107 -8.21 17.16 1.09
CA ASN A 107 -8.06 15.91 1.85
C ASN A 107 -8.08 16.15 3.36
N CYS A 108 -8.28 15.06 4.11
CA CYS A 108 -8.39 15.11 5.57
C CYS A 108 -7.03 15.03 6.31
N GLY A 109 -5.90 15.03 5.60
CA GLY A 109 -4.56 14.93 6.20
C GLY A 109 -4.12 13.50 6.57
N ARG A 110 -4.92 12.47 6.26
CA ARG A 110 -4.57 11.05 6.41
C ARG A 110 -3.70 10.59 5.26
N ALA A 111 -2.74 9.68 5.52
CA ALA A 111 -2.04 8.93 4.48
C ALA A 111 -1.97 7.46 4.84
N ILE A 112 -2.42 6.59 3.93
CA ILE A 112 -2.41 5.13 4.05
C ILE A 112 -2.02 4.48 2.73
N ASP A 113 -1.82 3.16 2.73
CA ASP A 113 -1.58 2.32 1.56
C ASP A 113 -0.45 2.86 0.68
N ALA A 114 0.72 3.02 1.32
CA ALA A 114 1.90 3.52 0.62
C ALA A 114 2.36 2.56 -0.47
N GLU A 115 2.62 3.10 -1.66
CA GLU A 115 3.38 2.43 -2.71
C GLU A 115 4.55 3.32 -3.12
N VAL A 116 5.76 2.77 -3.10
CA VAL A 116 6.97 3.52 -3.47
C VAL A 116 7.68 2.85 -4.62
N ILE A 117 7.85 3.58 -5.70
CA ILE A 117 8.60 3.13 -6.88
C ILE A 117 9.67 4.15 -7.28
N ARG A 118 10.81 3.66 -7.75
CA ARG A 118 11.78 4.49 -8.45
C ARG A 118 11.40 4.61 -9.92
N PHE A 119 11.23 5.84 -10.39
CA PHE A 119 10.99 6.10 -11.81
C PHE A 119 11.87 7.27 -12.28
N LYS A 120 12.65 7.01 -13.31
CA LYS A 120 13.67 7.95 -13.79
C LYS A 120 14.66 8.29 -12.65
N ASP A 121 14.80 9.55 -12.30
CA ASP A 121 15.73 10.08 -11.30
C ASP A 121 15.09 10.42 -9.96
N LYS A 122 13.87 9.89 -9.69
CA LYS A 122 13.08 10.19 -8.48
C LYS A 122 12.43 8.93 -7.90
N TYR A 123 12.05 9.04 -6.62
CA TYR A 123 11.10 8.14 -6.00
C TYR A 123 9.73 8.80 -5.95
N PHE A 124 8.71 8.01 -6.24
CA PHE A 124 7.30 8.38 -6.17
C PHE A 124 6.67 7.59 -5.03
N LEU A 125 6.04 8.29 -4.10
CA LEU A 125 5.22 7.74 -3.03
C LEU A 125 3.76 8.00 -3.37
N TYR A 126 3.04 6.97 -3.75
CA TYR A 126 1.59 7.00 -3.88
C TYR A 126 0.96 6.68 -2.53
N TYR A 127 -0.15 7.34 -2.21
CA TYR A 127 -0.85 7.17 -0.94
C TYR A 127 -2.35 7.34 -1.13
N ALA A 128 -3.14 6.61 -0.35
CA ALA A 128 -4.57 6.86 -0.28
C ALA A 128 -4.87 7.84 0.87
N THR A 129 -5.85 8.72 0.63
CA THR A 129 -6.37 9.66 1.61
C THR A 129 -7.87 9.85 1.39
N ARG A 130 -8.57 10.44 2.36
CA ARG A 130 -9.98 10.77 2.22
C ARG A 130 -10.21 12.25 2.03
N ASP A 131 -11.37 12.59 1.46
CA ASP A 131 -11.89 13.95 1.42
C ASP A 131 -12.05 14.55 2.83
N PRO A 132 -12.27 15.87 2.96
CA PRO A 132 -12.43 16.52 4.26
C PRO A 132 -13.61 15.96 5.08
N GLU A 133 -14.67 15.48 4.43
CA GLU A 133 -15.85 14.86 5.05
C GLU A 133 -15.60 13.39 5.49
N TYR A 134 -14.43 12.83 5.14
CA TYR A 134 -14.03 11.47 5.47
C TYR A 134 -14.88 10.38 4.80
N LYS A 135 -15.38 10.63 3.59
CA LYS A 135 -16.29 9.76 2.84
C LYS A 135 -15.64 9.14 1.61
N ILE A 136 -15.00 9.95 0.77
CA ILE A 136 -14.45 9.53 -0.52
C ILE A 136 -12.95 9.30 -0.38
N GLN A 137 -12.49 8.11 -0.72
CA GLN A 137 -11.06 7.76 -0.71
C GLN A 137 -10.46 7.94 -2.09
N MET A 138 -9.29 8.57 -2.14
CA MET A 138 -8.64 9.03 -3.36
C MET A 138 -7.13 8.84 -3.26
N GLN A 139 -6.44 8.85 -4.40
CA GLN A 139 -4.98 8.72 -4.48
C GLN A 139 -4.30 10.08 -4.62
N GLY A 140 -3.19 10.24 -3.91
CA GLY A 140 -2.26 11.33 -4.07
C GLY A 140 -0.83 10.82 -4.32
N VAL A 141 0.08 11.75 -4.62
CA VAL A 141 1.49 11.45 -4.86
C VAL A 141 2.43 12.47 -4.23
N ALA A 142 3.53 11.98 -3.67
CA ALA A 142 4.69 12.76 -3.29
C ALA A 142 5.94 12.24 -3.99
N ILE A 143 6.97 13.07 -4.12
CA ILE A 143 8.23 12.71 -4.75
C ILE A 143 9.41 12.96 -3.82
N ALA A 144 10.47 12.17 -3.98
CA ALA A 144 11.77 12.39 -3.34
C ALA A 144 12.90 12.23 -4.37
N PRO A 145 14.05 12.91 -4.18
CA PRO A 145 15.19 12.78 -5.10
C PRO A 145 15.84 11.39 -5.03
N ALA A 146 16.54 10.98 -6.09
CA ALA A 146 17.17 9.65 -6.17
C ALA A 146 18.21 9.37 -5.08
N ASN A 147 18.80 10.41 -4.48
CA ASN A 147 19.78 10.31 -3.39
C ASN A 147 19.16 10.47 -1.99
N THR A 148 17.86 10.31 -1.88
CA THR A 148 17.11 10.43 -0.62
C THR A 148 17.54 9.39 0.41
N SER A 149 17.43 9.74 1.69
CA SER A 149 17.43 8.80 2.82
C SER A 149 16.01 8.50 3.32
N PHE A 150 14.99 8.91 2.55
CA PHE A 150 13.56 8.77 2.86
C PHE A 150 13.14 9.44 4.18
N ASN A 151 13.83 10.51 4.56
CA ASN A 151 13.43 11.32 5.70
C ASN A 151 12.19 12.15 5.38
N ARG A 152 11.50 12.62 6.42
CA ARG A 152 10.32 13.48 6.25
C ARG A 152 10.58 14.70 5.37
N SER A 153 11.75 15.34 5.50
CA SER A 153 12.13 16.50 4.70
C SER A 153 12.39 16.22 3.22
N ASP A 154 12.56 14.96 2.85
CA ASP A 154 12.91 14.58 1.48
C ASP A 154 11.68 14.49 0.58
N TRP A 155 10.49 14.33 1.17
CA TRP A 155 9.24 14.17 0.44
C TRP A 155 8.58 15.51 0.13
N GLN A 156 8.34 15.74 -1.16
CA GLN A 156 7.55 16.86 -1.65
C GLN A 156 6.17 16.38 -2.08
N ASN A 157 5.11 16.85 -1.43
CA ASN A 157 3.74 16.57 -1.85
C ASN A 157 3.46 17.25 -3.20
N MET A 158 3.08 16.46 -4.22
CA MET A 158 2.71 16.95 -5.54
C MET A 158 1.19 17.15 -5.68
N SER A 159 0.40 16.45 -4.88
CA SER A 159 -1.06 16.54 -4.84
C SER A 159 -1.50 17.61 -3.84
N THR A 160 -1.14 18.88 -4.10
CA THR A 160 -1.43 19.99 -3.17
C THR A 160 -2.85 20.53 -3.30
N THR A 161 -3.44 20.45 -4.50
CA THR A 161 -4.75 21.05 -4.81
C THR A 161 -5.82 20.05 -5.22
N ALA A 162 -5.41 18.84 -5.65
CA ALA A 162 -6.31 17.79 -6.11
C ALA A 162 -5.64 16.40 -6.01
N PRO A 163 -6.43 15.31 -5.92
CA PRO A 163 -5.92 13.95 -6.06
C PRO A 163 -5.43 13.69 -7.50
N ILE A 164 -4.54 12.70 -7.65
CA ILE A 164 -4.12 12.20 -8.98
C ILE A 164 -5.15 11.24 -9.59
N LEU A 165 -5.93 10.57 -8.74
CA LEU A 165 -7.00 9.68 -9.12
C LEU A 165 -8.09 9.69 -8.05
N LYS A 166 -9.36 9.81 -8.46
CA LYS A 166 -10.54 9.76 -7.60
C LYS A 166 -11.58 8.84 -8.19
N PRO A 167 -12.56 8.31 -7.42
CA PRO A 167 -13.64 7.51 -7.98
C PRO A 167 -14.44 8.28 -9.03
N GLU A 168 -14.61 7.70 -10.21
CA GLU A 168 -15.38 8.26 -11.34
C GLU A 168 -16.19 7.20 -12.07
N LEU A 169 -15.82 5.92 -11.94
CA LEU A 169 -16.52 4.81 -12.55
C LEU A 169 -17.52 4.18 -11.56
N PRO A 170 -18.68 3.69 -12.04
CA PRO A 170 -19.71 3.16 -11.15
C PRO A 170 -19.24 2.05 -10.19
N TRP A 171 -18.33 1.20 -10.62
CA TRP A 171 -17.79 0.11 -9.81
C TRP A 171 -16.79 0.59 -8.74
N GLU A 172 -16.16 1.75 -8.91
CA GLU A 172 -15.25 2.36 -7.94
C GLU A 172 -15.99 2.93 -6.73
N LYS A 173 -17.28 3.22 -6.87
CA LYS A 173 -18.14 3.82 -5.82
C LYS A 173 -17.48 5.04 -5.16
N ASP A 174 -17.19 4.98 -3.86
CA ASP A 174 -16.62 6.08 -3.07
C ASP A 174 -15.16 5.84 -2.71
N CYS A 175 -14.46 4.89 -3.37
CA CYS A 175 -13.11 4.52 -2.95
C CYS A 175 -12.20 4.14 -4.10
N ILE A 176 -11.01 4.74 -4.11
CA ILE A 176 -9.80 4.25 -4.78
C ILE A 176 -8.70 4.19 -3.73
N GLU A 177 -8.08 3.01 -3.56
CA GLU A 177 -7.02 2.76 -2.58
C GLU A 177 -6.05 1.65 -3.04
N GLY A 178 -5.06 1.33 -2.22
CA GLY A 178 -4.17 0.18 -2.40
C GLY A 178 -3.48 0.16 -3.76
N ALA A 179 -2.93 1.30 -4.19
CA ALA A 179 -2.18 1.37 -5.43
C ALA A 179 -0.92 0.51 -5.38
N SER A 180 -0.64 -0.21 -6.46
CA SER A 180 0.65 -0.84 -6.71
C SER A 180 1.10 -0.54 -8.13
N VAL A 181 2.37 -0.18 -8.32
CA VAL A 181 2.86 0.43 -9.57
C VAL A 181 4.04 -0.33 -10.14
N ILE A 182 3.97 -0.61 -11.43
CA ILE A 182 5.06 -1.23 -12.20
C ILE A 182 5.48 -0.31 -13.35
N GLU A 183 6.77 -0.29 -13.67
CA GLU A 183 7.30 0.36 -14.87
C GLU A 183 7.52 -0.67 -15.97
N LYS A 184 7.04 -0.38 -17.18
CA LYS A 184 7.29 -1.15 -18.39
C LYS A 184 7.53 -0.20 -19.57
N ASN A 185 8.71 -0.30 -20.18
CA ASN A 185 9.08 0.45 -21.38
C ASN A 185 8.94 1.99 -21.24
N GLY A 186 9.29 2.54 -20.07
CA GLY A 186 9.22 3.97 -19.81
C GLY A 186 7.81 4.47 -19.45
N GLN A 187 6.85 3.58 -19.31
CA GLN A 187 5.48 3.84 -18.92
C GLN A 187 5.19 3.22 -17.54
N LEU A 188 4.47 3.94 -16.69
CA LEU A 188 3.98 3.42 -15.42
C LEU A 188 2.56 2.86 -15.58
N TYR A 189 2.30 1.76 -14.90
CA TYR A 189 0.99 1.13 -14.77
C TYR A 189 0.66 0.97 -13.31
N MET A 190 -0.44 1.59 -12.86
CA MET A 190 -0.95 1.51 -11.51
C MET A 190 -2.13 0.55 -11.45
N PHE A 191 -2.00 -0.51 -10.67
CA PHE A 191 -3.11 -1.35 -10.28
C PHE A 191 -3.68 -0.79 -8.97
N TYR A 192 -4.97 -0.53 -8.92
CA TYR A 192 -5.63 0.09 -7.77
C TYR A 192 -6.91 -0.65 -7.39
N ALA A 193 -7.26 -0.62 -6.13
CA ALA A 193 -8.52 -1.15 -5.65
C ALA A 193 -9.62 -0.10 -5.76
N GLY A 194 -10.74 -0.45 -6.38
CA GLY A 194 -11.94 0.37 -6.47
C GLY A 194 -13.08 -0.20 -5.65
N ALA A 195 -13.82 0.64 -5.00
CA ALA A 195 -14.76 0.43 -3.90
C ALA A 195 -14.06 0.07 -2.57
N TYR A 196 -14.76 0.26 -1.46
CA TYR A 196 -14.29 -0.19 -0.15
C TYR A 196 -14.31 -1.73 -0.05
N ASN A 197 -13.55 -2.28 0.89
CA ASN A 197 -13.49 -3.71 1.17
C ASN A 197 -14.90 -4.32 1.22
N ASN A 198 -15.09 -5.43 0.52
CA ASN A 198 -16.37 -6.17 0.45
C ASN A 198 -17.58 -5.38 -0.10
N ALA A 199 -17.37 -4.26 -0.82
CA ALA A 199 -18.48 -3.42 -1.28
C ALA A 199 -19.00 -3.58 -2.72
N PRO A 200 -18.61 -4.51 -3.63
CA PRO A 200 -17.44 -5.37 -3.73
C PRO A 200 -16.20 -4.61 -4.21
N GLN A 201 -15.04 -4.89 -3.64
CA GLN A 201 -13.79 -4.32 -4.11
C GLN A 201 -13.26 -5.09 -5.31
N GLN A 202 -12.77 -4.36 -6.32
CA GLN A 202 -12.23 -4.91 -7.57
C GLN A 202 -11.00 -4.11 -7.99
N VAL A 203 -10.22 -4.63 -8.95
CA VAL A 203 -8.97 -3.99 -9.39
C VAL A 203 -9.15 -3.29 -10.72
N GLY A 204 -8.75 -2.02 -10.77
CA GLY A 204 -8.59 -1.24 -12.00
C GLY A 204 -7.13 -1.02 -12.37
N VAL A 205 -6.91 -0.52 -13.59
CA VAL A 205 -5.58 -0.15 -14.09
C VAL A 205 -5.60 1.24 -14.68
N ALA A 206 -4.64 2.06 -14.26
CA ALA A 206 -4.35 3.36 -14.85
C ALA A 206 -2.89 3.42 -15.34
N THR A 207 -2.60 4.33 -16.25
CA THR A 207 -1.27 4.49 -16.84
C THR A 207 -0.80 5.94 -16.77
N SER A 208 0.53 6.13 -16.70
CA SER A 208 1.17 7.45 -16.65
C SER A 208 2.57 7.42 -17.26
N SER A 209 2.93 8.47 -17.99
CA SER A 209 4.28 8.67 -18.52
C SER A 209 5.18 9.52 -17.62
N ASP A 210 4.61 10.18 -16.62
CA ASP A 210 5.30 11.12 -15.73
C ASP A 210 5.16 10.81 -14.23
N GLY A 211 4.27 9.87 -13.87
CA GLY A 211 4.01 9.46 -12.49
C GLY A 211 3.06 10.38 -11.71
N ILE A 212 2.55 11.45 -12.34
CA ILE A 212 1.67 12.45 -11.72
C ILE A 212 0.32 12.50 -12.41
N ASN A 213 0.32 12.51 -13.75
CA ASN A 213 -0.89 12.54 -14.56
C ASN A 213 -1.25 11.10 -14.94
N TRP A 214 -2.43 10.65 -14.50
CA TRP A 214 -2.89 9.27 -14.67
C TRP A 214 -4.16 9.20 -15.49
N GLU A 215 -4.22 8.23 -16.39
CA GLU A 215 -5.39 7.91 -17.21
C GLU A 215 -5.79 6.45 -16.99
N ARG A 216 -7.10 6.18 -16.80
CA ARG A 216 -7.59 4.81 -16.72
C ARG A 216 -7.38 4.09 -18.04
N LEU A 217 -6.85 2.88 -17.96
CA LEU A 217 -6.63 2.04 -19.15
C LEU A 217 -7.94 1.35 -19.58
N PHE A 218 -8.84 1.07 -18.63
CA PHE A 218 -10.12 0.41 -18.84
C PHE A 218 -11.23 1.14 -18.08
N VAL A 219 -12.46 1.07 -18.59
CA VAL A 219 -13.66 1.55 -17.88
C VAL A 219 -14.26 0.47 -16.98
N GLU A 220 -14.06 -0.81 -17.32
CA GLU A 220 -14.44 -1.94 -16.50
C GLU A 220 -13.27 -2.40 -15.63
N PRO A 221 -13.50 -3.11 -14.52
CA PRO A 221 -12.43 -3.67 -13.71
C PRO A 221 -11.53 -4.59 -14.54
N PHE A 222 -10.23 -4.50 -14.32
CA PHE A 222 -9.24 -5.44 -14.87
C PHE A 222 -9.35 -6.81 -14.20
N LEU A 223 -9.56 -6.84 -12.88
CA LEU A 223 -9.82 -8.05 -12.11
C LEU A 223 -11.14 -7.88 -11.35
N THR A 224 -12.10 -8.73 -11.67
CA THR A 224 -13.41 -8.74 -11.03
C THR A 224 -13.45 -9.69 -9.83
N ASN A 225 -14.52 -9.59 -9.05
CA ASN A 225 -14.87 -10.60 -8.05
C ASN A 225 -15.09 -11.96 -8.72
N GLY A 226 -14.96 -13.01 -7.92
CA GLY A 226 -15.36 -14.36 -8.31
C GLY A 226 -16.87 -14.53 -8.29
N GLU A 227 -17.33 -15.65 -8.86
CA GLU A 227 -18.73 -16.05 -8.86
C GLU A 227 -19.25 -16.31 -7.43
N PRO A 228 -20.55 -16.21 -7.17
CA PRO A 228 -21.13 -16.53 -5.87
C PRO A 228 -20.70 -17.91 -5.36
N GLY A 229 -20.24 -17.97 -4.11
CA GLY A 229 -19.72 -19.18 -3.46
C GLY A 229 -18.21 -19.39 -3.61
N THR A 230 -17.51 -18.58 -4.41
CA THR A 230 -16.05 -18.64 -4.50
C THR A 230 -15.38 -17.87 -3.35
N TRP A 231 -14.08 -18.14 -3.15
CA TRP A 231 -13.30 -17.55 -2.05
C TRP A 231 -13.14 -16.02 -2.15
N ASN A 232 -13.34 -15.45 -3.32
CA ASN A 232 -13.21 -14.01 -3.60
C ASN A 232 -14.51 -13.37 -4.13
N GLU A 233 -15.68 -13.92 -3.76
CA GLU A 233 -16.97 -13.42 -4.27
C GLU A 233 -17.30 -11.99 -3.86
N SER A 234 -16.83 -11.54 -2.70
CA SER A 234 -17.10 -10.18 -2.19
C SER A 234 -15.92 -9.23 -2.36
N GLU A 235 -14.72 -9.76 -2.64
CA GLU A 235 -13.53 -8.94 -2.81
C GLU A 235 -12.46 -9.61 -3.65
N SER A 236 -11.91 -8.86 -4.61
CA SER A 236 -10.65 -9.06 -5.30
C SER A 236 -9.94 -7.71 -5.31
N GLY A 237 -9.27 -7.38 -4.19
CA GLY A 237 -8.79 -6.03 -3.94
C GLY A 237 -7.34 -5.97 -3.43
N HIS A 238 -6.93 -4.78 -3.00
CA HIS A 238 -5.57 -4.50 -2.52
C HIS A 238 -4.48 -5.16 -3.36
N PRO A 239 -4.37 -4.81 -4.66
CA PRO A 239 -3.45 -5.48 -5.57
C PRO A 239 -2.00 -5.17 -5.22
N HIS A 240 -1.12 -6.13 -5.51
CA HIS A 240 0.32 -5.89 -5.55
C HIS A 240 0.90 -6.52 -6.81
N ILE A 241 1.41 -5.68 -7.72
CA ILE A 241 2.08 -6.14 -8.95
C ILE A 241 3.57 -6.32 -8.67
N PHE A 242 4.06 -7.53 -8.87
CA PHE A 242 5.45 -7.86 -8.71
C PHE A 242 6.11 -8.08 -10.07
N ALA A 243 7.09 -7.22 -10.41
CA ALA A 243 7.92 -7.37 -11.59
C ALA A 243 8.95 -8.49 -11.36
N ASN A 244 8.71 -9.65 -11.93
CA ASN A 244 9.65 -10.76 -11.82
C ASN A 244 10.76 -10.62 -12.86
N PRO A 245 12.03 -10.42 -12.45
CA PRO A 245 13.15 -10.26 -13.37
C PRO A 245 13.47 -11.52 -14.19
N ASN A 246 12.93 -12.68 -13.76
CA ASN A 246 13.25 -13.98 -14.33
C ASN A 246 12.08 -14.62 -15.11
N GLY A 247 10.99 -13.89 -15.36
CA GLY A 247 9.82 -14.48 -16.05
C GLY A 247 8.60 -13.57 -16.06
N ASP A 248 7.43 -14.18 -15.92
CA ASP A 248 6.17 -13.46 -15.92
C ASP A 248 5.98 -12.61 -14.66
N ASP A 249 5.32 -11.47 -14.81
CA ASP A 249 4.91 -10.65 -13.68
C ASP A 249 3.74 -11.30 -12.93
N TYR A 250 3.67 -11.05 -11.62
CA TYR A 250 2.64 -11.63 -10.75
C TYR A 250 1.78 -10.53 -10.15
N LEU A 251 0.47 -10.65 -10.28
CA LEU A 251 -0.49 -9.82 -9.56
C LEU A 251 -0.98 -10.60 -8.33
N PHE A 252 -0.53 -10.20 -7.16
CA PHE A 252 -1.09 -10.65 -5.89
C PHE A 252 -2.29 -9.80 -5.54
N PHE A 253 -3.31 -10.38 -4.94
CA PHE A 253 -4.49 -9.63 -4.51
C PHE A 253 -5.14 -10.30 -3.30
N GLN A 254 -5.88 -9.50 -2.55
CA GLN A 254 -6.64 -9.95 -1.40
C GLN A 254 -8.02 -10.41 -1.85
N GLY A 255 -8.44 -11.59 -1.42
CA GLY A 255 -9.78 -12.12 -1.68
C GLY A 255 -10.58 -12.27 -0.39
N ASN A 256 -11.90 -12.12 -0.47
CA ASN A 256 -12.81 -12.36 0.63
C ASN A 256 -14.16 -12.85 0.10
N LYS A 257 -14.82 -13.73 0.86
CA LYS A 257 -16.12 -14.28 0.45
C LYS A 257 -17.26 -13.96 1.42
N THR A 258 -16.98 -13.43 2.62
CA THR A 258 -17.99 -13.33 3.70
C THR A 258 -17.94 -12.00 4.44
N ASN A 259 -18.04 -10.88 3.73
CA ASN A 259 -18.17 -9.56 4.35
C ASN A 259 -17.08 -9.23 5.40
N GLY A 260 -15.82 -9.55 5.09
CA GLY A 260 -14.67 -9.15 5.89
C GLY A 260 -14.39 -9.99 7.13
N LYS A 261 -14.88 -11.21 7.20
CA LYS A 261 -14.63 -12.11 8.34
C LYS A 261 -13.58 -13.19 8.09
N ASP A 262 -13.36 -13.55 6.84
CA ASP A 262 -12.41 -14.59 6.43
C ASP A 262 -11.45 -14.04 5.38
N TRP A 263 -10.27 -13.62 5.82
CA TRP A 263 -9.18 -13.11 4.98
C TRP A 263 -8.16 -14.21 4.68
#